data_11e5b6e0ad25a817e427c346ed476175
#
_entry.id   11e5b6e0ad25a817e427c346ed476175
#
_cell.length_a   1.000
_cell.length_b   1.000
_cell.length_c   1.000
_cell.angle_alpha   90.00
_cell.angle_beta   90.00
_cell.angle_gamma   90.00
#
_symmetry.space_group_name_H-M   'P 1'
#
loop_
_entity.id
_entity.type
_entity.pdbx_description
1 polymer ?
#
loop_
_entity_poly.entity_id
_entity_poly.type
_entity_poly.pdbx_seq_one_letter_code
_entity_poly.pdbx_strand_id
1 'polypeptide(L)'
;MDTDLEHQNKAIIQGLEIIIRYLDDEDKYNKQQIMRIAKSHNHYNLDIHPHSYYYWIEALILTIKKFDSQWFDDLEYYWRECVSVPINFITSQFFVQDSLSK
;
A
#
# COMPACT_ATOMS: atom_id res chain seq x y z
N MET A 1 -3.00 6.95 26.71
CA MET A 1 -3.43 7.31 25.34
C MET A 1 -2.39 6.86 24.33
N ASP A 2 -2.82 6.22 23.27
CA ASP A 2 -1.88 5.64 22.32
C ASP A 2 -1.92 6.39 20.99
N THR A 3 -1.19 7.50 20.94
CA THR A 3 -1.13 8.34 19.75
C THR A 3 -0.40 7.64 18.60
N ASP A 4 0.54 6.73 18.91
CA ASP A 4 1.26 5.98 17.89
C ASP A 4 0.33 5.00 17.19
N LEU A 5 -0.58 4.38 17.93
CA LEU A 5 -1.56 3.48 17.35
C LEU A 5 -2.55 4.23 16.46
N GLU A 6 -3.00 5.40 16.89
CA GLU A 6 -3.86 6.24 16.08
C GLU A 6 -3.17 6.64 14.77
N HIS A 7 -1.91 7.04 14.85
CA HIS A 7 -1.12 7.40 13.67
C HIS A 7 -0.98 6.22 12.72
N GLN A 8 -0.70 5.05 13.26
CA GLN A 8 -0.55 3.84 12.46
C GLN A 8 -1.83 3.48 11.74
N ASN A 9 -2.96 3.52 12.45
CA ASN A 9 -4.27 3.22 11.85
C ASN A 9 -4.61 4.21 10.74
N LYS A 10 -4.32 5.49 10.97
CA LYS A 10 -4.56 6.54 9.99
C LYS A 10 -3.74 6.33 8.74
N ALA A 11 -2.47 5.95 8.89
CA ALA A 11 -1.59 5.68 7.76
C ALA A 11 -2.08 4.47 6.95
N ILE A 12 -2.58 3.43 7.62
CA ILE A 12 -3.13 2.25 6.96
C ILE A 12 -4.36 2.64 6.14
N ILE A 13 -5.26 3.44 6.70
CA ILE A 13 -6.46 3.89 6.01
C ILE A 13 -6.12 4.73 4.79
N GLN A 14 -5.17 5.65 4.93
CA GLN A 14 -4.72 6.47 3.80
C GLN A 14 -4.11 5.63 2.70
N GLY A 15 -3.30 4.64 3.06
CA GLY A 15 -2.73 3.71 2.10
C GLY A 15 -3.79 2.91 1.39
N LEU A 16 -4.80 2.48 2.12
CA LEU A 16 -5.92 1.74 1.53
C LEU A 16 -6.68 2.58 0.51
N GLU A 17 -6.94 3.85 0.83
CA GLU A 17 -7.61 4.75 -0.11
C GLU A 17 -6.83 4.88 -1.40
N ILE A 18 -5.52 5.04 -1.32
CA ILE A 18 -4.67 5.17 -2.50
C ILE A 18 -4.73 3.88 -3.33
N ILE A 19 -4.69 2.72 -2.67
CA ILE A 19 -4.75 1.44 -3.35
C ILE A 19 -6.09 1.27 -4.08
N ILE A 20 -7.18 1.59 -3.41
CA ILE A 20 -8.51 1.46 -4.02
C ILE A 20 -8.62 2.37 -5.24
N ARG A 21 -8.13 3.58 -5.14
CA ARG A 21 -8.15 4.52 -6.28
C ARG A 21 -7.25 4.05 -7.41
N TYR A 22 -6.11 3.44 -7.08
CA TYR A 22 -5.20 2.90 -8.09
C TYR A 22 -5.88 1.83 -8.95
N LEU A 23 -6.80 1.07 -8.36
CA LEU A 23 -7.52 0.04 -9.07
C LEU A 23 -8.56 0.62 -10.05
N ASP A 24 -8.82 1.92 -9.98
CA ASP A 24 -9.65 2.62 -10.96
C ASP A 24 -8.76 3.02 -12.14
N ASP A 25 -8.79 2.22 -13.19
CA ASP A 25 -7.91 2.38 -14.35
C ASP A 25 -8.12 3.67 -15.12
N GLU A 26 -9.25 4.33 -14.93
CA GLU A 26 -9.56 5.55 -15.68
C GLU A 26 -8.92 6.80 -15.08
N ASP A 27 -8.37 6.72 -13.88
CA ASP A 27 -7.84 7.89 -13.20
C ASP A 27 -6.31 7.93 -13.25
N LYS A 28 -5.78 8.76 -14.13
CA LYS A 28 -4.34 8.96 -14.27
C LYS A 28 -3.69 9.53 -13.02
N TYR A 29 -4.44 10.32 -12.25
CA TYR A 29 -3.94 10.92 -11.03
C TYR A 29 -3.57 9.84 -10.01
N ASN A 30 -4.41 8.82 -9.90
CA ASN A 30 -4.16 7.72 -8.97
C ASN A 30 -2.88 6.96 -9.33
N LYS A 31 -2.65 6.77 -10.63
CA LYS A 31 -1.43 6.11 -11.08
C LYS A 31 -0.18 6.94 -10.79
N GLN A 32 -0.29 8.25 -10.88
CA GLN A 32 0.80 9.15 -10.50
C GLN A 32 1.08 9.08 -9.02
N GLN A 33 0.05 8.96 -8.18
CA GLN A 33 0.24 8.84 -6.73
C GLN A 33 0.99 7.57 -6.38
N ILE A 34 0.63 6.44 -7.00
CA ILE A 34 1.34 5.18 -6.77
C ILE A 34 2.79 5.28 -7.22
N MET A 35 3.04 5.95 -8.34
CA MET A 35 4.41 6.17 -8.82
C MET A 35 5.22 6.99 -7.82
N ARG A 36 4.64 8.04 -7.25
CA ARG A 36 5.31 8.83 -6.23
C ARG A 36 5.66 8.01 -5.01
N ILE A 37 4.73 7.16 -4.55
CA ILE A 37 4.98 6.28 -3.42
C ILE A 37 6.12 5.32 -3.76
N ALA A 38 6.08 4.72 -4.95
CA ALA A 38 7.11 3.79 -5.38
C ALA A 38 8.49 4.45 -5.39
N LYS A 39 8.58 5.66 -5.92
CA LYS A 39 9.85 6.39 -5.96
C LYS A 39 10.34 6.78 -4.58
N SER A 40 9.45 7.28 -3.72
CA SER A 40 9.85 7.70 -2.38
C SER A 40 10.28 6.53 -1.50
N HIS A 41 9.76 5.34 -1.75
CA HIS A 41 10.00 4.16 -0.92
C HIS A 41 11.10 3.26 -1.47
N ASN A 42 11.65 3.57 -2.65
CA ASN A 42 12.61 2.68 -3.27
C ASN A 42 13.97 2.71 -2.56
N HIS A 43 14.88 1.85 -3.03
CA HIS A 43 16.21 1.67 -2.44
C HIS A 43 17.00 2.97 -2.34
N TYR A 44 16.84 3.87 -3.31
CA TYR A 44 17.63 5.10 -3.39
C TYR A 44 17.06 6.26 -2.57
N ASN A 45 15.87 6.07 -1.99
CA ASN A 45 15.21 7.09 -1.16
C ASN A 45 15.00 6.55 0.24
N LEU A 46 13.77 6.21 0.61
CA LEU A 46 13.49 5.72 1.96
C LEU A 46 13.97 4.29 2.21
N ASP A 47 14.30 3.58 1.15
CA ASP A 47 14.82 2.21 1.23
C ASP A 47 13.88 1.27 1.98
N ILE A 48 12.60 1.33 1.63
CA ILE A 48 11.61 0.43 2.19
C ILE A 48 11.69 -0.89 1.43
N HIS A 49 12.22 -1.90 2.08
CA HIS A 49 12.44 -3.21 1.46
C HIS A 49 11.12 -3.88 1.08
N PRO A 50 11.08 -4.59 -0.05
CA PRO A 50 9.86 -5.29 -0.47
C PRO A 50 9.27 -6.19 0.61
N HIS A 51 10.11 -6.80 1.43
CA HIS A 51 9.68 -7.66 2.51
C HIS A 51 8.81 -6.91 3.55
N SER A 52 9.04 -5.63 3.73
CA SER A 52 8.29 -4.83 4.69
C SER A 52 6.81 -4.69 4.30
N TYR A 53 6.50 -4.76 3.01
CA TYR A 53 5.11 -4.67 2.55
C TYR A 53 4.28 -5.88 2.99
N TYR A 54 4.93 -7.03 3.20
CA TYR A 54 4.24 -8.19 3.74
C TYR A 54 3.63 -7.87 5.11
N TYR A 55 4.40 -7.24 5.99
CA TYR A 55 3.90 -6.86 7.31
C TYR A 55 2.79 -5.81 7.22
N TRP A 56 2.91 -4.89 6.28
CA TRP A 56 1.88 -3.88 6.05
C TRP A 56 0.57 -4.52 5.63
N ILE A 57 0.62 -5.49 4.71
CA ILE A 57 -0.56 -6.20 4.24
C ILE A 57 -1.21 -6.97 5.39
N GLU A 58 -0.40 -7.63 6.22
CA GLU A 58 -0.93 -8.36 7.37
C GLU A 58 -1.63 -7.42 8.35
N ALA A 59 -1.03 -6.28 8.63
CA ALA A 59 -1.64 -5.27 9.51
C ALA A 59 -2.95 -4.74 8.91
N LEU A 60 -2.98 -4.52 7.61
CA LEU A 60 -4.18 -4.07 6.90
C LEU A 60 -5.32 -5.08 7.04
N ILE A 61 -5.03 -6.35 6.78
CA ILE A 61 -6.03 -7.41 6.86
C ILE A 61 -6.59 -7.52 8.30
N LEU A 62 -5.73 -7.48 9.29
CA LEU A 62 -6.16 -7.53 10.69
C LEU A 62 -7.05 -6.34 11.04
N THR A 63 -6.72 -5.16 10.53
CA THR A 63 -7.50 -3.97 10.79
C THR A 63 -8.88 -4.07 10.16
N ILE A 64 -8.97 -4.53 8.91
CA ILE A 64 -10.24 -4.69 8.23
C ILE A 64 -11.10 -5.72 8.95
N LYS A 65 -10.53 -6.85 9.33
CA LYS A 65 -11.23 -7.90 10.08
C LYS A 65 -11.85 -7.34 11.36
N LYS A 66 -11.10 -6.51 12.06
CA LYS A 66 -11.54 -5.95 13.33
C LYS A 66 -12.73 -5.02 13.19
N PHE A 67 -12.77 -4.23 12.10
CA PHE A 67 -13.76 -3.18 11.95
C PHE A 67 -14.89 -3.49 10.99
N ASP A 68 -14.77 -4.55 10.19
CA ASP A 68 -15.82 -4.93 9.24
C ASP A 68 -16.76 -5.94 9.90
N SER A 69 -17.94 -5.48 10.27
CA SER A 69 -18.94 -6.32 10.92
C SER A 69 -19.50 -7.42 10.00
N GLN A 70 -19.26 -7.30 8.70
CA GLN A 70 -19.73 -8.27 7.71
C GLN A 70 -18.60 -9.12 7.16
N TRP A 71 -17.49 -9.18 7.88
CA TRP A 71 -16.34 -9.99 7.46
C TRP A 71 -16.72 -11.45 7.35
N PHE A 72 -16.21 -12.10 6.30
CA PHE A 72 -16.23 -13.55 6.18
C PHE A 72 -14.88 -14.00 5.60
N ASP A 73 -14.51 -15.26 5.82
CA ASP A 73 -13.14 -15.71 5.59
C ASP A 73 -12.68 -15.55 4.13
N ASP A 74 -13.58 -15.74 3.16
CA ASP A 74 -13.20 -15.60 1.76
C ASP A 74 -12.82 -14.16 1.40
N LEU A 75 -13.27 -13.17 2.17
CA LEU A 75 -12.89 -11.78 1.93
C LEU A 75 -11.40 -11.55 2.07
N GLU A 76 -10.74 -12.29 2.94
CA GLU A 76 -9.30 -12.15 3.09
C GLU A 76 -8.59 -12.42 1.77
N TYR A 77 -9.00 -13.48 1.06
CA TYR A 77 -8.42 -13.81 -0.23
C TYR A 77 -8.60 -12.67 -1.23
N TYR A 78 -9.81 -12.14 -1.32
CA TYR A 78 -10.09 -11.05 -2.26
C TYR A 78 -9.31 -9.79 -1.93
N TRP A 79 -9.20 -9.46 -0.64
CA TRP A 79 -8.41 -8.29 -0.22
C TRP A 79 -6.93 -8.47 -0.57
N ARG A 80 -6.37 -9.64 -0.33
CA ARG A 80 -4.97 -9.91 -0.65
C ARG A 80 -4.72 -9.81 -2.15
N GLU A 81 -5.62 -10.30 -2.96
CA GLU A 81 -5.51 -10.18 -4.41
C GLU A 81 -5.55 -8.72 -4.85
N CYS A 82 -6.48 -7.94 -4.32
CA CYS A 82 -6.63 -6.53 -4.67
C CYS A 82 -5.41 -5.71 -4.32
N VAL A 83 -4.87 -5.89 -3.11
CA VAL A 83 -3.73 -5.07 -2.67
C VAL A 83 -2.43 -5.53 -3.29
N SER A 84 -2.36 -6.77 -3.78
CA SER A 84 -1.13 -7.27 -4.39
C SER A 84 -0.76 -6.51 -5.67
N VAL A 85 -1.75 -6.03 -6.42
CA VAL A 85 -1.51 -5.35 -7.69
C VAL A 85 -0.67 -4.07 -7.49
N PRO A 86 -1.11 -3.09 -6.69
CA PRO A 86 -0.29 -1.89 -6.49
C PRO A 86 1.00 -2.17 -5.71
N ILE A 87 0.98 -3.11 -4.77
CA ILE A 87 2.18 -3.46 -4.01
C ILE A 87 3.23 -4.08 -4.93
N ASN A 88 2.84 -4.96 -5.83
CA ASN A 88 3.76 -5.53 -6.79
C ASN A 88 4.39 -4.46 -7.68
N PHE A 89 3.60 -3.47 -8.09
CA PHE A 89 4.16 -2.36 -8.84
C PHE A 89 5.19 -1.58 -8.01
N ILE A 90 4.85 -1.24 -6.76
CA ILE A 90 5.75 -0.49 -5.89
C ILE A 90 7.06 -1.27 -5.68
N THR A 91 6.96 -2.56 -5.41
CA THR A 91 8.16 -3.36 -5.18
C THR A 91 8.98 -3.55 -6.44
N SER A 92 8.34 -3.56 -7.61
CA SER A 92 9.06 -3.66 -8.88
C SER A 92 9.96 -2.44 -9.12
N GLN A 93 9.68 -1.32 -8.48
CA GLN A 93 10.44 -0.09 -8.62
C GLN A 93 11.55 0.06 -7.57
N PHE A 94 11.76 -0.95 -6.73
CA PHE A 94 12.67 -0.82 -5.59
C PHE A 94 14.09 -0.47 -6.01
N PHE A 95 14.63 -1.10 -7.06
CA PHE A 95 15.98 -0.85 -7.53
C PHE A 95 16.03 0.10 -8.73
N VAL A 96 14.91 0.68 -9.12
CA VAL A 96 14.91 1.59 -10.27
C VAL A 96 15.42 2.96 -9.84
N GLN A 97 16.53 3.37 -10.43
CA GLN A 97 17.08 4.70 -10.22
C GLN A 97 16.43 5.67 -11.20
N ASP A 98 16.02 6.83 -10.67
CA ASP A 98 15.40 7.85 -11.51
C ASP A 98 16.48 8.56 -12.34
N SER A 99 16.65 8.11 -13.57
CA SER A 99 17.67 8.66 -14.46
C SER A 99 17.33 10.08 -14.93
N LEU A 100 16.09 10.51 -14.77
CA LEU A 100 15.69 11.85 -15.18
C LEU A 100 16.05 12.91 -14.16
N SER A 101 16.41 12.49 -12.96
CA SER A 101 16.78 13.41 -11.88
C SER A 101 18.24 13.85 -11.95
N LYS A 102 18.94 13.40 -12.93
CA LYS A 102 20.36 13.78 -13.11
C LYS A 102 20.53 15.19 -13.57
#